data_1ef938d3145f0fe9e53945f8ecea03a6
#
_entry.id   1ef938d3145f0fe9e53945f8ecea03a6
#
_cell.length_a   1.000
_cell.length_b   1.000
_cell.length_c   1.000
_cell.angle_alpha   90.00
_cell.angle_beta   90.00
_cell.angle_gamma   90.00
#
_symmetry.space_group_name_H-M   'P 1'
#
loop_
_entity.id
_entity.type
_entity.pdbx_description
1 polymer ?
#
loop_
_entity_poly.entity_id
_entity_poly.type
_entity_poly.pdbx_seq_one_letter_code
_entity_poly.pdbx_strand_id
1 'polypeptide(L)'
;MTTLNPEPRTLNPAFPLRNRLWYFGFFCLVIVAGLASRRFGPILPKVIAAYAGDTLWALMVFLGFGMLWPKRSTLWLAVMAAGFSYLIEFSQIYHAPWIDAIRQNRLGGLVLGRGFLWSDLVCYSIGILIGFGLETIWSKMRANHHNSP
;
A
#
# COMPACT_ATOMS: atom_id res chain seq x y z
N MET A 1 11.60 -43.04 -34.84
CA MET A 1 11.50 -41.57 -34.78
C MET A 1 10.47 -41.22 -33.74
N THR A 2 10.90 -40.95 -32.52
CA THR A 2 10.01 -40.62 -31.39
C THR A 2 9.84 -39.12 -31.40
N THR A 3 8.65 -38.64 -31.77
CA THR A 3 8.31 -37.22 -31.73
C THR A 3 8.15 -36.83 -30.26
N LEU A 4 9.13 -36.10 -29.70
CA LEU A 4 9.02 -35.45 -28.41
C LEU A 4 7.94 -34.36 -28.54
N ASN A 5 6.77 -34.64 -28.00
CA ASN A 5 5.74 -33.65 -27.82
C ASN A 5 6.24 -32.64 -26.75
N PRO A 6 6.43 -31.36 -27.07
CA PRO A 6 6.85 -30.40 -26.06
C PRO A 6 5.73 -30.28 -25.03
N GLU A 7 6.02 -30.66 -23.79
CA GLU A 7 5.11 -30.44 -22.67
C GLU A 7 4.62 -28.99 -22.67
N PRO A 8 3.31 -28.76 -22.51
CA PRO A 8 2.80 -27.40 -22.39
C PRO A 8 3.45 -26.79 -21.16
N ARG A 9 4.22 -25.74 -21.38
CA ARG A 9 4.85 -24.93 -20.34
C ARG A 9 3.74 -24.49 -19.39
N THR A 10 3.55 -25.19 -18.28
CA THR A 10 2.63 -24.80 -17.23
C THR A 10 3.06 -23.43 -16.73
N LEU A 11 2.39 -22.40 -17.20
CA LEU A 11 2.51 -21.06 -16.66
C LEU A 11 2.17 -21.17 -15.17
N ASN A 12 3.20 -21.06 -14.34
CA ASN A 12 3.09 -21.09 -12.89
C ASN A 12 2.06 -20.03 -12.47
N PRO A 13 0.87 -20.39 -11.93
CA PRO A 13 -0.19 -19.41 -11.62
C PRO A 13 0.11 -18.56 -10.40
N ALA A 14 1.39 -18.50 -9.98
CA ALA A 14 1.80 -17.93 -8.70
C ALA A 14 1.68 -16.39 -8.61
N PHE A 15 1.40 -15.68 -9.69
CA PHE A 15 1.30 -14.21 -9.63
C PHE A 15 0.07 -13.73 -10.40
N PRO A 16 -0.97 -13.24 -9.71
CA PRO A 16 -2.07 -12.58 -10.39
C PRO A 16 -1.52 -11.37 -11.15
N LEU A 17 -1.79 -11.32 -12.47
CA LEU A 17 -1.48 -10.13 -13.27
C LEU A 17 -2.30 -8.96 -12.73
N ARG A 18 -1.65 -8.11 -11.95
CA ARG A 18 -2.29 -6.90 -11.42
C ARG A 18 -2.59 -5.95 -12.56
N ASN A 19 -3.86 -5.60 -12.73
CA ASN A 19 -4.23 -4.57 -13.69
C ASN A 19 -3.86 -3.19 -13.10
N ARG A 20 -2.89 -2.53 -13.71
CA ARG A 20 -2.36 -1.22 -13.27
C ARG A 20 -3.43 -0.14 -13.20
N LEU A 21 -4.45 -0.20 -14.10
CA LEU A 21 -5.56 0.76 -14.13
C LEU A 21 -6.41 0.66 -12.86
N TRP A 22 -6.76 -0.56 -12.42
CA TRP A 22 -7.50 -0.76 -11.18
C TRP A 22 -6.70 -0.31 -9.96
N TYR A 23 -5.41 -0.65 -9.93
CA TYR A 23 -4.52 -0.19 -8.85
C TYR A 23 -4.39 1.32 -8.81
N PHE A 24 -4.29 1.98 -9.96
CA PHE A 24 -4.27 3.43 -10.06
C PHE A 24 -5.59 4.05 -9.58
N GLY A 25 -6.73 3.48 -9.96
CA GLY A 25 -8.04 3.94 -9.48
C GLY A 25 -8.17 3.86 -7.95
N PHE A 26 -7.81 2.70 -7.36
CA PHE A 26 -7.80 2.55 -5.91
C PHE A 26 -6.78 3.44 -5.22
N PHE A 27 -5.60 3.63 -5.79
CA PHE A 27 -4.57 4.54 -5.31
C PHE A 27 -5.11 5.97 -5.21
N CYS A 28 -5.73 6.48 -6.27
CA CYS A 28 -6.35 7.80 -6.27
C CYS A 28 -7.50 7.90 -5.24
N LEU A 29 -8.35 6.87 -5.16
CA LEU A 29 -9.44 6.83 -4.18
C LEU A 29 -8.91 6.92 -2.74
N VAL A 30 -7.86 6.18 -2.42
CA VAL A 30 -7.25 6.17 -1.08
C VAL A 30 -6.60 7.52 -0.77
N ILE A 31 -5.95 8.18 -1.76
CA ILE A 31 -5.45 9.55 -1.59
C ILE A 31 -6.59 10.51 -1.23
N VAL A 32 -7.68 10.48 -2.01
CA VAL A 32 -8.84 11.34 -1.77
C VAL A 32 -9.43 11.08 -0.38
N ALA A 33 -9.60 9.81 0.00
CA ALA A 33 -10.10 9.43 1.32
C ALA A 33 -9.15 9.90 2.45
N GLY A 34 -7.83 9.76 2.29
CA GLY A 34 -6.83 10.22 3.25
C GLY A 34 -6.84 11.76 3.43
N LEU A 35 -6.93 12.50 2.34
CA LEU A 35 -7.06 13.96 2.39
C LEU A 35 -8.40 14.38 3.00
N ALA A 36 -9.49 13.70 2.66
CA ALA A 36 -10.80 13.94 3.23
C ALA A 36 -10.83 13.67 4.74
N SER A 37 -10.24 12.58 5.21
CA SER A 37 -10.16 12.28 6.65
C SER A 37 -9.47 13.39 7.44
N ARG A 38 -8.43 13.99 6.89
CA ARG A 38 -7.72 15.13 7.50
C ARG A 38 -8.53 16.43 7.40
N ARG A 39 -9.22 16.67 6.26
CA ARG A 39 -10.02 17.89 6.05
C ARG A 39 -11.27 17.93 6.92
N PHE A 40 -11.91 16.77 7.09
CA PHE A 40 -13.15 16.61 7.86
C PHE A 40 -12.91 16.08 9.29
N GLY A 41 -11.64 16.04 9.74
CA GLY A 41 -11.28 15.59 11.08
C GLY A 41 -12.16 16.15 12.22
N PRO A 42 -12.50 17.46 12.24
CA PRO A 42 -13.35 18.03 13.31
C PRO A 42 -14.74 17.42 13.44
N ILE A 43 -15.30 16.85 12.38
CA ILE A 43 -16.64 16.24 12.38
C ILE A 43 -16.61 14.72 12.44
N LEU A 44 -15.43 14.10 12.31
CA LEU A 44 -15.25 12.66 12.40
C LEU A 44 -15.13 12.21 13.88
N PRO A 45 -15.51 10.95 14.19
CA PRO A 45 -15.18 10.35 15.47
C PRO A 45 -13.68 10.47 15.76
N LYS A 46 -13.31 10.79 17.01
CA LYS A 46 -11.93 11.08 17.42
C LYS A 46 -10.91 10.00 16.96
N VAL A 47 -11.31 8.74 17.03
CA VAL A 47 -10.46 7.61 16.61
C VAL A 47 -10.19 7.66 15.09
N ILE A 48 -11.23 7.91 14.29
CA ILE A 48 -11.08 8.02 12.82
C ILE A 48 -10.24 9.25 12.46
N ALA A 49 -10.54 10.39 13.08
CA ALA A 49 -9.79 11.62 12.85
C ALA A 49 -8.30 11.47 13.18
N ALA A 50 -7.97 10.70 14.23
CA ALA A 50 -6.58 10.51 14.66
C ALA A 50 -5.80 9.52 13.78
N TYR A 51 -6.40 8.41 13.35
CA TYR A 51 -5.66 7.27 12.82
C TYR A 51 -5.92 6.95 11.34
N ALA A 52 -7.06 7.39 10.78
CA ALA A 52 -7.41 7.04 9.40
C ALA A 52 -6.43 7.60 8.37
N GLY A 53 -5.90 8.79 8.58
CA GLY A 53 -4.96 9.42 7.65
C GLY A 53 -3.70 8.58 7.45
N ASP A 54 -3.12 8.09 8.53
CA ASP A 54 -1.85 7.34 8.49
C ASP A 54 -2.08 5.89 8.04
N THR A 55 -3.20 5.29 8.43
CA THR A 55 -3.63 3.97 7.91
C THR A 55 -3.83 4.01 6.38
N LEU A 56 -4.53 5.04 5.87
CA LEU A 56 -4.77 5.22 4.45
C LEU A 56 -3.47 5.57 3.71
N TRP A 57 -2.56 6.32 4.33
CA TRP A 57 -1.25 6.61 3.76
C TRP A 57 -0.45 5.32 3.50
N ALA A 58 -0.40 4.41 4.47
CA ALA A 58 0.31 3.13 4.31
C ALA A 58 -0.37 2.21 3.29
N LEU A 59 -1.71 2.19 3.23
CA LEU A 59 -2.46 1.49 2.19
C LEU A 59 -2.15 2.06 0.79
N MET A 60 -2.05 3.39 0.66
CA MET A 60 -1.63 4.06 -0.57
C MET A 60 -0.21 3.62 -0.98
N VAL A 61 0.74 3.55 -0.04
CA VAL A 61 2.10 3.06 -0.30
C VAL A 61 2.08 1.63 -0.80
N PHE A 62 1.31 0.73 -0.18
CA PHE A 62 1.14 -0.65 -0.63
C PHE A 62 0.61 -0.74 -2.06
N LEU A 63 -0.44 0.02 -2.39
CA LEU A 63 -1.00 0.09 -3.74
C LEU A 63 0.00 0.66 -4.74
N GLY A 64 0.77 1.67 -4.36
CA GLY A 64 1.84 2.26 -5.16
C GLY A 64 2.91 1.23 -5.53
N PHE A 65 3.38 0.44 -4.57
CA PHE A 65 4.30 -0.67 -4.85
C PHE A 65 3.66 -1.71 -5.77
N GLY A 66 2.38 -2.05 -5.58
CA GLY A 66 1.65 -2.96 -6.46
C GLY A 66 1.54 -2.48 -7.92
N MET A 67 1.39 -1.17 -8.11
CA MET A 67 1.35 -0.54 -9.42
C MET A 67 2.74 -0.52 -10.09
N LEU A 68 3.79 -0.23 -9.33
CA LEU A 68 5.18 -0.17 -9.84
C LEU A 68 5.73 -1.57 -10.14
N TRP A 69 5.46 -2.55 -9.28
CA TRP A 69 5.94 -3.93 -9.41
C TRP A 69 4.81 -4.96 -9.49
N PRO A 70 3.99 -4.96 -10.55
CA PRO A 70 2.78 -5.78 -10.65
C PRO A 70 3.05 -7.29 -10.70
N LYS A 71 4.29 -7.70 -10.99
CA LYS A 71 4.71 -9.11 -11.09
C LYS A 71 5.26 -9.68 -9.78
N ARG A 72 5.41 -8.88 -8.73
CA ARG A 72 5.92 -9.33 -7.43
C ARG A 72 4.80 -9.96 -6.57
N SER A 73 5.19 -10.82 -5.63
CA SER A 73 4.21 -11.42 -4.70
C SER A 73 3.58 -10.36 -3.80
N THR A 74 2.36 -10.61 -3.34
CA THR A 74 1.65 -9.75 -2.39
C THR A 74 2.44 -9.58 -1.09
N LEU A 75 3.08 -10.66 -0.61
CA LEU A 75 3.95 -10.60 0.57
C LEU A 75 5.15 -9.68 0.34
N TRP A 76 5.79 -9.75 -0.82
CA TRP A 76 6.92 -8.87 -1.15
C TRP A 76 6.48 -7.40 -1.11
N LEU A 77 5.31 -7.08 -1.67
CA LEU A 77 4.76 -5.72 -1.63
C LEU A 77 4.48 -5.25 -0.20
N ALA A 78 3.92 -6.13 0.64
CA ALA A 78 3.66 -5.81 2.04
C ALA A 78 4.96 -5.51 2.81
N VAL A 79 6.00 -6.33 2.62
CA VAL A 79 7.31 -6.12 3.24
C VAL A 79 7.95 -4.81 2.76
N MET A 80 7.91 -4.52 1.46
CA MET A 80 8.47 -3.27 0.91
C MET A 80 7.70 -2.05 1.39
N ALA A 81 6.36 -2.13 1.44
CA ALA A 81 5.53 -1.05 1.95
C ALA A 81 5.77 -0.81 3.45
N ALA A 82 5.90 -1.87 4.24
CA ALA A 82 6.22 -1.76 5.66
C ALA A 82 7.60 -1.14 5.88
N GLY A 83 8.62 -1.66 5.19
CA GLY A 83 9.98 -1.13 5.27
C GLY A 83 10.05 0.35 4.91
N PHE A 84 9.41 0.74 3.81
CA PHE A 84 9.34 2.14 3.38
C PHE A 84 8.62 3.02 4.41
N SER A 85 7.43 2.61 4.87
CA SER A 85 6.63 3.37 5.83
C SER A 85 7.36 3.55 7.16
N TYR A 86 8.00 2.49 7.65
CA TYR A 86 8.78 2.55 8.89
C TYR A 86 10.04 3.39 8.73
N LEU A 87 10.74 3.33 7.59
CA LEU A 87 11.90 4.19 7.33
C LEU A 87 11.50 5.67 7.32
N ILE A 88 10.37 6.02 6.72
CA ILE A 88 9.84 7.39 6.77
C ILE A 88 9.57 7.80 8.23
N GLU A 89 8.92 6.93 9.02
CA GLU A 89 8.61 7.23 10.41
C GLU A 89 9.87 7.40 11.26
N PHE A 90 10.82 6.46 11.17
CA PHE A 90 12.09 6.60 11.88
C PHE A 90 12.91 7.81 11.41
N SER A 91 12.79 8.21 10.12
CA SER A 91 13.45 9.41 9.63
C SER A 91 13.01 10.68 10.37
N GLN A 92 11.82 10.66 10.98
CA GLN A 92 11.28 11.81 11.71
C GLN A 92 11.99 12.06 13.05
N ILE A 93 12.74 11.08 13.56
CA ILE A 93 13.61 11.25 14.72
C ILE A 93 14.83 12.13 14.35
N TYR A 94 15.23 12.11 13.09
CA TYR A 94 16.35 12.91 12.60
C TYR A 94 15.89 14.35 12.27
N HIS A 95 16.55 15.34 12.91
CA HIS A 95 16.30 16.76 12.71
C HIS A 95 17.56 17.42 12.13
N ALA A 96 17.39 18.07 11.00
CA ALA A 96 18.41 18.95 10.41
C ALA A 96 17.72 20.07 9.62
N PRO A 97 18.31 21.27 9.48
CA PRO A 97 17.66 22.43 8.86
C PRO A 97 17.09 22.16 7.46
N TRP A 98 17.79 21.36 6.65
CA TRP A 98 17.37 21.05 5.28
C TRP A 98 16.14 20.13 5.23
N ILE A 99 16.06 19.08 6.07
CA ILE A 99 14.93 18.14 6.07
C ILE A 99 13.72 18.77 6.78
N ASP A 100 13.95 19.57 7.82
CA ASP A 100 12.89 20.26 8.54
C ASP A 100 12.26 21.35 7.66
N ALA A 101 13.03 22.02 6.80
CA ALA A 101 12.52 22.93 5.78
C ALA A 101 11.60 22.22 4.77
N ILE A 102 11.94 20.98 4.36
CA ILE A 102 11.07 20.16 3.49
C ILE A 102 9.79 19.79 4.22
N ARG A 103 9.87 19.35 5.49
CA ARG A 103 8.71 18.94 6.31
C ARG A 103 7.75 20.10 6.62
N GLN A 104 8.24 21.34 6.65
CA GLN A 104 7.42 22.53 6.87
C GLN A 104 6.53 22.85 5.66
N ASN A 105 6.91 22.42 4.46
CA ASN A 105 6.05 22.52 3.29
C ASN A 105 4.87 21.58 3.38
N ARG A 106 3.72 21.98 2.79
CA ARG A 106 2.48 21.17 2.82
C ARG A 106 2.69 19.76 2.27
N LEU A 107 3.35 19.62 1.12
CA LEU A 107 3.61 18.33 0.48
C LEU A 107 4.68 17.53 1.24
N GLY A 108 5.77 18.17 1.64
CA GLY A 108 6.82 17.51 2.42
C GLY A 108 6.31 16.99 3.76
N GLY A 109 5.51 17.77 4.49
CA GLY A 109 4.89 17.34 5.74
C GLY A 109 3.83 16.25 5.56
N LEU A 110 3.20 16.16 4.39
CA LEU A 110 2.24 15.09 4.08
C LEU A 110 2.94 13.74 3.82
N VAL A 111 4.12 13.77 3.18
CA VAL A 111 4.88 12.57 2.79
C VAL A 111 5.84 12.13 3.88
N LEU A 112 6.61 13.07 4.44
CA LEU A 112 7.68 12.78 5.41
C LEU A 112 7.22 12.86 6.88
N GLY A 113 5.97 13.32 7.13
CA GLY A 113 5.49 13.56 8.48
C GLY A 113 6.16 14.76 9.17
N ARG A 114 5.77 15.04 10.41
CA ARG A 114 6.27 16.17 11.19
C ARG A 114 6.81 15.80 12.56
N GLY A 115 6.67 14.55 12.98
CA GLY A 115 7.14 14.07 14.28
C GLY A 115 6.85 12.59 14.45
N PHE A 116 7.80 11.86 15.01
CA PHE A 116 7.71 10.43 15.23
C PHE A 116 6.64 10.09 16.27
N LEU A 117 5.76 9.13 15.94
CA LEU A 117 4.75 8.59 16.84
C LEU A 117 4.70 7.06 16.74
N TRP A 118 4.78 6.38 17.86
CA TRP A 118 4.62 4.90 17.91
C TRP A 118 3.26 4.42 17.37
N SER A 119 2.21 5.24 17.53
CA SER A 119 0.88 4.96 16.98
C SER A 119 0.88 4.84 15.45
N ASP A 120 1.76 5.56 14.78
CA ASP A 120 1.80 5.60 13.31
C ASP A 120 2.36 4.29 12.76
N LEU A 121 3.30 3.65 13.46
CA LEU A 121 3.76 2.31 13.10
C LEU A 121 2.61 1.28 13.17
N VAL A 122 1.71 1.40 14.15
CA VAL A 122 0.52 0.55 14.25
C VAL A 122 -0.45 0.85 13.10
N CYS A 123 -0.71 2.12 12.82
CA CYS A 123 -1.56 2.54 11.71
C CYS A 123 -1.02 2.03 10.36
N TYR A 124 0.30 2.12 10.14
CA TYR A 124 0.93 1.61 8.93
C TYR A 124 0.79 0.10 8.80
N SER A 125 1.00 -0.63 9.90
CA SER A 125 0.78 -2.08 9.92
C SER A 125 -0.64 -2.44 9.52
N ILE A 126 -1.64 -1.76 10.09
CA ILE A 126 -3.07 -1.99 9.79
C ILE A 126 -3.36 -1.67 8.31
N GLY A 127 -2.91 -0.54 7.79
CA GLY A 127 -3.13 -0.15 6.39
C GLY A 127 -2.55 -1.16 5.40
N ILE A 128 -1.34 -1.67 5.67
CA ILE A 128 -0.68 -2.68 4.85
C ILE A 128 -1.39 -4.04 4.96
N LEU A 129 -1.82 -4.44 6.16
CA LEU A 129 -2.59 -5.67 6.36
C LEU A 129 -3.94 -5.63 5.64
N ILE A 130 -4.61 -4.48 5.61
CA ILE A 130 -5.83 -4.29 4.80
C ILE A 130 -5.52 -4.51 3.32
N GLY A 131 -4.47 -3.87 2.78
CA GLY A 131 -4.06 -4.03 1.39
C GLY A 131 -3.71 -5.47 1.05
N PHE A 132 -2.92 -6.13 1.90
CA PHE A 132 -2.53 -7.53 1.76
C PHE A 132 -3.74 -8.47 1.78
N GLY A 133 -4.67 -8.27 2.72
CA GLY A 133 -5.87 -9.09 2.86
C GLY A 133 -6.80 -8.96 1.66
N LEU A 134 -7.10 -7.72 1.26
CA LEU A 134 -7.95 -7.44 0.10
C LEU A 134 -7.38 -8.06 -1.18
N GLU A 135 -6.08 -7.92 -1.41
CA GLU A 135 -5.44 -8.51 -2.59
C GLU A 135 -5.45 -10.05 -2.56
N THR A 136 -5.20 -10.64 -1.39
CA THR A 136 -5.22 -12.09 -1.23
C THR A 136 -6.62 -12.67 -1.47
N ILE A 137 -7.67 -12.02 -0.95
CA ILE A 137 -9.06 -12.40 -1.17
C ILE A 137 -9.40 -12.28 -2.67
N TRP A 138 -9.04 -11.16 -3.29
CA TRP A 138 -9.29 -10.91 -4.70
C TRP A 138 -8.62 -11.95 -5.61
N SER A 139 -7.37 -12.31 -5.31
CA SER A 139 -6.64 -13.31 -6.08
C SER A 139 -7.27 -14.69 -5.98
N LYS A 140 -7.75 -15.09 -4.79
CA LYS A 140 -8.47 -16.35 -4.58
C LYS A 140 -9.81 -16.41 -5.33
N MET A 141 -10.59 -15.32 -5.31
CA MET A 141 -11.86 -15.25 -6.03
C MET A 141 -11.66 -15.40 -7.54
N ARG A 142 -10.62 -14.78 -8.12
CA ARG A 142 -10.29 -14.94 -9.54
C ARG A 142 -9.88 -16.37 -9.90
N ALA A 143 -9.08 -17.02 -9.06
CA ALA A 143 -8.65 -18.39 -9.28
C ALA A 143 -9.87 -19.37 -9.29
N ASN A 144 -10.81 -19.17 -8.38
CA ASN A 144 -12.02 -20.00 -8.31
C ASN A 144 -12.94 -19.80 -9.54
N HIS A 145 -13.06 -18.58 -10.03
CA HIS A 145 -13.91 -18.30 -11.22
C HIS A 145 -13.34 -18.90 -12.51
N HIS A 146 -12.03 -19.10 -12.58
CA HIS A 146 -11.38 -19.71 -13.76
C HIS A 146 -11.44 -21.23 -13.75
N ASN A 147 -11.70 -21.84 -12.59
CA ASN A 147 -11.79 -23.29 -12.40
C ASN A 147 -13.24 -23.82 -12.33
N SER A 148 -14.25 -22.98 -12.53
CA SER A 148 -15.65 -23.41 -12.68
C SER A 148 -15.89 -23.86 -14.11
N PRO A 149 -16.39 -25.11 -14.34
CA PRO A 149 -16.63 -25.66 -15.66
C PRO A 149 -17.70 -24.89 -16.43
#